data_8fcb822a6284e3369b5dddd8467a8299
#
_entry.id   8fcb822a6284e3369b5dddd8467a8299
#
_cell.length_a   1.000
_cell.length_b   1.000
_cell.length_c   1.000
_cell.angle_alpha   90.00
_cell.angle_beta   90.00
_cell.angle_gamma   90.00
#
_symmetry.space_group_name_H-M   'P 1'
#
loop_
_entity.id
_entity.type
_entity.pdbx_description
1 polymer ?
#
loop_
_entity_poly.entity_id
_entity_poly.type
_entity_poly.pdbx_seq_one_letter_code
_entity_poly.pdbx_strand_id
1 'polypeptide(L)'
;MNYRDHCEEQDKPIPAEPVIFNKFPSTLIAAGEAIQLPKIGCNTDLEAELAIIIGKDGRHISKENAFDHVFGYTIANDVSGRDWQKKRNGGQWLLGKTFDTFCPLGPIVDTTLDPASLSIK
;
A
#
# COMPACT_ATOMS: atom_id res chain seq x y z
N MET A 1 -9.65 -2.35 4.68
CA MET A 1 -8.52 -2.51 5.61
C MET A 1 -7.99 -3.92 5.42
N ASN A 2 -6.67 -4.07 5.23
CA ASN A 2 -6.06 -5.36 4.90
C ASN A 2 -5.14 -5.90 6.02
N TYR A 3 -4.99 -5.12 7.11
CA TYR A 3 -4.29 -5.54 8.33
C TYR A 3 -5.33 -5.88 9.41
N ARG A 4 -5.22 -7.07 9.99
CA ARG A 4 -6.13 -7.56 11.03
C ARG A 4 -6.12 -6.66 12.24
N ASP A 5 -4.92 -6.36 12.77
CA ASP A 5 -4.74 -5.52 13.95
C ASP A 5 -5.39 -4.15 13.78
N HIS A 6 -5.28 -3.56 12.58
CA HIS A 6 -5.92 -2.29 12.28
C HIS A 6 -7.47 -2.38 12.25
N CYS A 7 -8.03 -3.52 11.87
CA CYS A 7 -9.48 -3.74 12.00
C CYS A 7 -9.90 -3.80 13.47
N GLU A 8 -9.14 -4.52 14.30
CA GLU A 8 -9.39 -4.68 15.73
C GLU A 8 -9.28 -3.35 16.47
N GLU A 9 -8.24 -2.54 16.20
CA GLU A 9 -8.06 -1.19 16.76
C GLU A 9 -9.24 -0.24 16.48
N GLN A 10 -9.91 -0.43 15.35
CA GLN A 10 -11.03 0.41 14.93
C GLN A 10 -12.40 -0.19 15.22
N ASP A 11 -12.46 -1.33 15.92
CA ASP A 11 -13.70 -2.08 16.18
C ASP A 11 -14.51 -2.35 14.90
N LYS A 12 -13.80 -2.78 13.85
CA LYS A 12 -14.39 -3.06 12.53
C LYS A 12 -14.27 -4.53 12.17
N PRO A 13 -15.27 -5.09 11.47
CA PRO A 13 -15.19 -6.47 11.01
C PRO A 13 -14.02 -6.65 10.03
N ILE A 14 -13.33 -7.78 10.15
CA ILE A 14 -12.31 -8.19 9.18
C ILE A 14 -13.02 -8.51 7.87
N PRO A 15 -12.62 -7.87 6.75
CA PRO A 15 -13.20 -8.17 5.44
C PRO A 15 -13.00 -9.63 5.04
N ALA A 16 -14.02 -10.24 4.41
CA ALA A 16 -13.93 -11.62 3.91
C ALA A 16 -12.90 -11.76 2.77
N GLU A 17 -12.68 -10.70 2.01
CA GLU A 17 -11.73 -10.63 0.91
C GLU A 17 -10.88 -9.36 1.03
N PRO A 18 -9.62 -9.37 0.53
CA PRO A 18 -8.78 -8.18 0.52
C PRO A 18 -9.42 -7.05 -0.30
N VAL A 19 -9.32 -5.82 0.19
CA VAL A 19 -9.69 -4.64 -0.58
C VAL A 19 -8.55 -4.32 -1.55
N ILE A 20 -8.84 -4.40 -2.86
CA ILE A 20 -7.85 -4.19 -3.92
C ILE A 20 -8.04 -2.80 -4.53
N PHE A 21 -6.97 -2.05 -4.63
CA PHE A 21 -6.84 -0.81 -5.38
C PHE A 21 -5.42 -0.74 -5.97
N ASN A 22 -5.14 0.25 -6.79
CA ASN A 22 -3.80 0.43 -7.32
C ASN A 22 -3.29 1.86 -7.12
N LYS A 23 -1.99 2.03 -7.35
CA LYS A 23 -1.30 3.31 -7.46
C LYS A 23 -0.59 3.34 -8.81
N PHE A 24 -0.69 4.45 -9.53
CA PHE A 24 -0.03 4.59 -10.82
C PHE A 24 1.49 4.72 -10.66
N PRO A 25 2.29 4.38 -11.67
CA PRO A 25 3.75 4.56 -11.61
C PRO A 25 4.19 5.98 -11.25
N SER A 26 3.42 7.01 -11.63
CA SER A 26 3.70 8.42 -11.29
C SER A 26 3.62 8.72 -9.78
N THR A 27 3.06 7.82 -9.00
CA THR A 27 3.03 7.96 -7.52
C THR A 27 4.35 7.59 -6.86
N LEU A 28 5.19 6.80 -7.54
CA LEU A 28 6.41 6.23 -6.95
C LEU A 28 7.49 7.31 -6.85
N ILE A 29 8.05 7.45 -5.66
CA ILE A 29 9.22 8.28 -5.39
C ILE A 29 10.18 7.54 -4.46
N ALA A 30 11.44 7.94 -4.48
CA ALA A 30 12.46 7.37 -3.62
C ALA A 30 12.32 7.87 -2.17
N ALA A 31 12.92 7.12 -1.24
CA ALA A 31 13.01 7.55 0.15
C ALA A 31 13.72 8.90 0.27
N GLY A 32 13.11 9.82 1.00
CA GLY A 32 13.64 11.17 1.21
C GLY A 32 13.21 12.22 0.17
N GLU A 33 12.56 11.81 -0.92
CA GLU A 33 11.94 12.76 -1.84
C GLU A 33 10.66 13.37 -1.26
N ALA A 34 10.36 14.60 -1.66
CA ALA A 34 9.22 15.33 -1.13
C ALA A 34 7.89 14.86 -1.74
N ILE A 35 6.92 14.56 -0.90
CA ILE A 35 5.52 14.33 -1.31
C ILE A 35 4.92 15.68 -1.73
N GLN A 36 4.42 15.75 -2.96
CA GLN A 36 3.80 16.95 -3.50
C GLN A 36 2.28 16.92 -3.26
N LEU A 37 1.80 17.83 -2.44
CA LEU A 37 0.37 17.94 -2.22
C LEU A 37 -0.33 18.49 -3.48
N PRO A 38 -1.45 17.87 -3.91
CA PRO A 38 -2.14 18.31 -5.11
C PRO A 38 -2.74 19.71 -4.95
N LYS A 39 -2.63 20.54 -6.00
CA LYS A 39 -3.16 21.93 -6.00
C LYS A 39 -4.67 22.00 -5.75
N ILE A 40 -5.39 20.97 -6.12
CA ILE A 40 -6.84 20.84 -5.90
C ILE A 40 -7.19 20.71 -4.41
N GLY A 41 -6.20 20.47 -3.55
CA GLY A 41 -6.36 20.20 -2.13
C GLY A 41 -6.87 18.78 -1.86
N CYS A 42 -6.34 18.17 -0.84
CA CYS A 42 -6.85 16.91 -0.30
C CYS A 42 -6.51 16.80 1.19
N ASN A 43 -7.34 16.06 1.91
CA ASN A 43 -7.04 15.69 3.29
C ASN A 43 -6.05 14.51 3.27
N THR A 44 -4.75 14.85 3.24
CA THR A 44 -3.65 13.89 3.08
C THR A 44 -3.34 13.19 4.40
N ASP A 45 -3.18 11.89 4.33
CA ASP A 45 -2.85 11.02 5.46
C ASP A 45 -1.76 10.02 5.05
N LEU A 46 -1.01 9.53 6.05
CA LEU A 46 0.07 8.57 5.88
C LEU A 46 -0.42 7.16 6.20
N GLU A 47 0.09 6.18 5.48
CA GLU A 47 -0.15 4.75 5.74
C GLU A 47 1.17 3.99 5.60
N ALA A 48 1.81 3.65 6.73
CA ALA A 48 3.00 2.81 6.71
C ALA A 48 2.61 1.37 6.40
N GLU A 49 3.22 0.80 5.35
CA GLU A 49 2.86 -0.52 4.85
C GLU A 49 4.09 -1.38 4.50
N LEU A 50 3.92 -2.69 4.58
CA LEU A 50 4.86 -3.64 4.01
C LEU A 50 4.59 -3.79 2.52
N ALA A 51 5.56 -3.46 1.68
CA ALA A 51 5.52 -3.69 0.26
C ALA A 51 6.20 -5.01 -0.12
N ILE A 52 5.53 -5.82 -0.93
CA ILE A 52 6.06 -7.07 -1.47
C ILE A 52 6.51 -6.81 -2.90
N ILE A 53 7.77 -7.08 -3.18
CA ILE A 53 8.33 -6.97 -4.53
C ILE A 53 8.20 -8.32 -5.23
N ILE A 54 7.48 -8.35 -6.34
CA ILE A 54 7.33 -9.56 -7.16
C ILE A 54 8.54 -9.71 -8.07
N GLY A 55 9.17 -10.87 -8.04
CA GLY A 55 10.39 -11.17 -8.82
C GLY A 55 10.20 -12.16 -9.95
N LYS A 56 9.05 -12.83 -10.02
CA LYS A 56 8.76 -13.84 -11.03
C LYS A 56 7.35 -13.70 -11.56
N ASP A 57 7.22 -13.59 -12.85
CA ASP A 57 5.92 -13.55 -13.52
C ASP A 57 5.11 -14.81 -13.23
N GLY A 58 3.79 -14.67 -13.18
CA GLY A 58 2.89 -15.79 -12.96
C GLY A 58 1.44 -15.45 -13.20
N ARG A 59 0.64 -16.49 -13.39
CA ARG A 59 -0.81 -16.41 -13.53
C ARG A 59 -1.44 -17.65 -12.91
N HIS A 60 -2.57 -17.48 -12.22
CA HIS A 60 -3.25 -18.59 -11.53
C HIS A 60 -2.35 -19.36 -10.55
N ILE A 61 -1.48 -18.62 -9.85
CA ILE A 61 -0.54 -19.19 -8.88
C ILE A 61 -1.33 -19.74 -7.71
N SER A 62 -1.04 -20.98 -7.31
CA SER A 62 -1.64 -21.57 -6.12
C SER A 62 -1.09 -20.90 -4.84
N LYS A 63 -1.84 -21.00 -3.77
CA LYS A 63 -1.44 -20.41 -2.47
C LYS A 63 -0.10 -20.97 -1.99
N GLU A 64 0.13 -22.25 -2.19
CA GLU A 64 1.35 -22.96 -1.78
C GLU A 64 2.60 -22.43 -2.49
N ASN A 65 2.45 -21.98 -3.74
CA ASN A 65 3.55 -21.50 -4.58
C ASN A 65 3.66 -19.96 -4.60
N ALA A 66 2.82 -19.25 -3.88
CA ALA A 66 2.77 -17.79 -3.94
C ALA A 66 4.10 -17.13 -3.54
N PHE A 67 4.76 -17.64 -2.49
CA PHE A 67 6.03 -17.11 -2.01
C PHE A 67 7.21 -17.35 -2.98
N ASP A 68 7.13 -18.32 -3.88
CA ASP A 68 8.16 -18.56 -4.92
C ASP A 68 8.24 -17.42 -5.94
N HIS A 69 7.25 -16.56 -5.97
CA HIS A 69 7.18 -15.38 -6.84
C HIS A 69 7.64 -14.09 -6.17
N VAL A 70 7.89 -14.11 -4.86
CA VAL A 70 8.36 -12.94 -4.10
C VAL A 70 9.86 -12.79 -4.27
N PHE A 71 10.31 -11.61 -4.66
CA PHE A 71 11.73 -11.24 -4.67
C PHE A 71 12.20 -10.76 -3.31
N GLY A 72 11.38 -9.99 -2.62
CA GLY A 72 11.71 -9.42 -1.31
C GLY A 72 10.67 -8.42 -0.83
N TYR A 73 11.02 -7.72 0.22
CA TYR A 73 10.14 -6.81 0.94
C TYR A 73 10.79 -5.45 1.13
N THR A 74 9.97 -4.41 1.13
CA THR A 74 10.38 -3.05 1.47
C THR A 74 9.27 -2.35 2.22
N ILE A 75 9.50 -1.11 2.62
CA ILE A 75 8.49 -0.25 3.24
C ILE A 75 7.87 0.61 2.16
N ALA A 76 6.55 0.78 2.20
CA ALA A 76 5.83 1.77 1.42
C ALA A 76 5.07 2.72 2.33
N ASN A 77 4.93 3.96 1.88
CA ASN A 77 3.96 4.89 2.44
C ASN A 77 2.81 5.03 1.44
N ASP A 78 1.68 4.39 1.72
CA ASP A 78 0.46 4.49 0.91
C ASP A 78 -0.27 5.80 1.21
N VAL A 79 0.35 6.92 0.82
CA VAL A 79 -0.21 8.26 1.04
C VAL A 79 -1.61 8.35 0.42
N SER A 80 -2.55 8.86 1.22
CA SER A 80 -3.97 8.81 0.91
C SER A 80 -4.65 10.16 1.05
N GLY A 81 -5.37 10.59 0.03
CA GLY A 81 -6.29 11.72 0.10
C GLY A 81 -7.66 11.28 0.61
N ARG A 82 -7.92 11.40 1.91
CA ARG A 82 -9.08 10.82 2.59
C ARG A 82 -10.43 11.31 2.09
N ASP A 83 -10.54 12.57 1.71
CA ASP A 83 -11.76 13.14 1.14
C ASP A 83 -12.03 12.57 -0.26
N TRP A 84 -11.01 12.38 -1.06
CA TRP A 84 -11.11 11.73 -2.36
C TRP A 84 -11.41 10.24 -2.26
N GLN A 85 -10.80 9.56 -1.29
CA GLN A 85 -11.00 8.13 -1.04
C GLN A 85 -12.42 7.82 -0.55
N LYS A 86 -12.96 8.62 0.40
CA LYS A 86 -14.16 8.24 1.16
C LYS A 86 -15.41 9.06 0.80
N LYS A 87 -15.26 10.33 0.40
CA LYS A 87 -16.38 11.26 0.27
C LYS A 87 -16.69 11.66 -1.17
N ARG A 88 -15.68 11.69 -2.01
CA ARG A 88 -15.79 12.03 -3.44
C ARG A 88 -15.83 10.76 -4.28
N ASN A 89 -16.11 10.92 -5.56
CA ASN A 89 -15.95 9.84 -6.54
C ASN A 89 -16.75 8.56 -6.19
N GLY A 90 -17.90 8.69 -5.54
CA GLY A 90 -18.76 7.56 -5.18
C GLY A 90 -18.13 6.56 -4.21
N GLY A 91 -17.08 6.95 -3.47
CA GLY A 91 -16.37 6.07 -2.55
C GLY A 91 -15.37 5.14 -3.22
N GLN A 92 -15.06 5.35 -4.50
CA GLN A 92 -14.00 4.63 -5.21
C GLN A 92 -12.63 5.17 -4.80
N TRP A 93 -11.74 4.31 -4.36
CA TRP A 93 -10.49 4.70 -3.70
C TRP A 93 -9.41 5.24 -4.63
N LEU A 94 -9.46 4.87 -5.91
CA LEU A 94 -8.39 5.11 -6.88
C LEU A 94 -7.84 6.54 -6.85
N LEU A 95 -8.72 7.55 -6.99
CA LEU A 95 -8.27 8.95 -7.05
C LEU A 95 -7.67 9.44 -5.73
N GLY A 96 -8.08 8.89 -4.59
CA GLY A 96 -7.48 9.21 -3.31
C GLY A 96 -6.09 8.60 -3.10
N LYS A 97 -5.73 7.62 -3.91
CA LYS A 97 -4.48 6.84 -3.79
C LYS A 97 -3.46 7.14 -4.88
N THR A 98 -3.80 7.90 -5.92
CA THR A 98 -3.01 8.02 -7.16
C THR A 98 -2.57 9.44 -7.52
N PHE A 99 -2.57 10.38 -6.57
CA PHE A 99 -1.87 11.65 -6.79
C PHE A 99 -0.36 11.39 -6.98
N ASP A 100 0.27 12.18 -7.84
CA ASP A 100 1.71 12.08 -8.07
C ASP A 100 2.48 12.12 -6.74
N THR A 101 3.53 11.35 -6.62
CA THR A 101 4.39 11.24 -5.43
C THR A 101 3.75 10.58 -4.19
N PHE A 102 2.53 10.05 -4.30
CA PHE A 102 1.81 9.46 -3.15
C PHE A 102 2.23 8.02 -2.81
N CYS A 103 3.41 7.58 -3.23
CA CYS A 103 3.97 6.27 -2.86
C CYS A 103 5.49 6.31 -2.68
N PRO A 104 6.00 6.97 -1.63
CA PRO A 104 7.39 6.81 -1.25
C PRO A 104 7.70 5.34 -0.92
N LEU A 105 8.77 4.81 -1.50
CA LEU A 105 9.27 3.47 -1.22
C LEU A 105 10.55 3.53 -0.39
N GLY A 106 10.75 2.52 0.45
CA GLY A 106 11.96 2.34 1.22
C GLY A 106 13.20 2.18 0.34
N PRO A 107 14.40 2.56 0.83
CA PRO A 107 15.62 2.56 0.05
C PRO A 107 16.23 1.16 -0.13
N ILE A 108 15.73 0.17 0.59
CA ILE A 108 16.30 -1.19 0.64
C ILE A 108 15.18 -2.19 0.38
N VAL A 109 15.48 -3.21 -0.42
CA VAL A 109 14.67 -4.42 -0.55
C VAL A 109 15.38 -5.55 0.19
N ASP A 110 14.75 -6.09 1.23
CA ASP A 110 15.26 -7.24 1.97
C ASP A 110 14.69 -8.53 1.36
N THR A 111 15.58 -9.41 0.92
CA THR A 111 15.23 -10.70 0.30
C THR A 111 15.24 -11.88 1.28
N THR A 112 15.55 -11.63 2.54
CA THR A 112 15.71 -12.65 3.59
C THR A 112 14.70 -12.52 4.72
N LEU A 113 13.91 -11.46 4.69
CA LEU A 113 12.96 -11.08 5.71
C LEU A 113 11.84 -12.13 5.88
N ASP A 114 11.53 -12.48 7.13
CA ASP A 114 10.28 -13.19 7.46
C ASP A 114 9.17 -12.18 7.75
N PRO A 115 8.17 -12.03 6.85
CA PRO A 115 7.12 -11.04 7.01
C PRO A 115 6.20 -11.33 8.22
N ALA A 116 6.18 -12.57 8.72
CA ALA A 116 5.35 -12.93 9.87
C ALA A 116 5.92 -12.43 11.22
N SER A 117 7.20 -12.02 11.25
CA SER A 117 7.88 -11.56 12.47
C SER A 117 7.94 -10.04 12.61
N LEU A 118 7.28 -9.29 11.72
CA LEU A 118 7.38 -7.83 11.64
C LEU A 118 6.40 -7.11 12.56
N SER A 119 6.82 -5.92 12.99
CA SER A 119 5.96 -4.92 13.62
C SER A 119 6.03 -3.61 12.82
N ILE A 120 4.88 -3.08 12.44
CA ILE A 120 4.76 -1.75 11.83
C ILE A 120 4.32 -0.79 12.95
N LYS A 121 5.07 0.30 13.16
CA LYS A 121 4.80 1.31 14.18
C LYS A 121 4.74 2.69 13.56
#